data_8d7c5fcc2b0a0d20aed66b99aa19b3b1
#
_entry.id   8d7c5fcc2b0a0d20aed66b99aa19b3b1
#
_cell.length_a   1.000
_cell.length_b   1.000
_cell.length_c   1.000
_cell.angle_alpha   90.00
_cell.angle_beta   90.00
_cell.angle_gamma   90.00
#
_symmetry.space_group_name_H-M   'P 1'
#
loop_
_entity.id
_entity.type
_entity.pdbx_description
1 polymer ?
#
loop_
_entity_poly.entity_id
_entity_poly.type
_entity_poly.pdbx_seq_one_letter_code
_entity_poly.pdbx_strand_id
1 'polypeptide(L)'
;MSKRGWIIPVLIVAVNALAILIRWKSLPEMLPAHFDLQGHAGGSMPRNTLLFYPLMGAVICGIAYAVARIGNTRSKSKARAEGLRSGLIILSAGIALVILSSTMVTLTTGTMPVFMLAEPVILVAAIAAFVVCLVRARK
;
A
#
# COMPACT_ATOMS: atom_id res chain seq x y z
N MET A 1 16.80 -18.22 -1.04
CA MET A 1 16.15 -16.88 -0.83
C MET A 1 14.64 -17.05 -0.82
N SER A 2 14.01 -16.75 0.30
CA SER A 2 12.58 -16.98 0.48
C SER A 2 11.75 -16.02 -0.40
N LYS A 3 10.92 -16.55 -1.30
CA LYS A 3 9.89 -15.78 -2.03
C LYS A 3 8.75 -15.32 -1.09
N ARG A 4 8.75 -15.82 0.16
CA ARG A 4 7.66 -15.66 1.13
C ARG A 4 7.39 -14.21 1.56
N GLY A 5 8.40 -13.33 1.54
CA GLY A 5 8.22 -11.93 1.95
C GLY A 5 7.24 -11.15 1.07
N TRP A 6 7.07 -11.52 -0.21
CA TRP A 6 6.12 -10.88 -1.12
C TRP A 6 4.66 -11.25 -0.87
N ILE A 7 4.42 -12.27 -0.05
CA ILE A 7 3.06 -12.68 0.31
C ILE A 7 2.37 -11.55 1.10
N ILE A 8 3.10 -10.83 1.95
CA ILE A 8 2.53 -9.78 2.81
C ILE A 8 1.87 -8.65 1.99
N PRO A 9 2.59 -7.91 1.11
CA PRO A 9 1.95 -6.85 0.35
C PRO A 9 0.85 -7.37 -0.59
N VAL A 10 1.00 -8.57 -1.15
CA VAL A 10 -0.05 -9.18 -1.98
C VAL A 10 -1.30 -9.50 -1.16
N LEU A 11 -1.16 -10.03 0.05
CA LEU A 11 -2.29 -10.29 0.95
C LEU A 11 -3.02 -8.99 1.31
N ILE A 12 -2.29 -7.90 1.59
CA ILE A 12 -2.90 -6.61 1.92
C ILE A 12 -3.74 -6.11 0.74
N VAL A 13 -3.23 -6.20 -0.49
CA VAL A 13 -3.97 -5.83 -1.70
C VAL A 13 -5.20 -6.73 -1.90
N ALA A 14 -5.07 -8.04 -1.65
CA ALA A 14 -6.18 -8.97 -1.76
C ALA A 14 -7.27 -8.69 -0.72
N VAL A 15 -6.89 -8.39 0.53
CA VAL A 15 -7.83 -7.98 1.60
C VAL A 15 -8.56 -6.69 1.21
N ASN A 16 -7.85 -5.72 0.62
CA ASN A 16 -8.46 -4.48 0.14
C ASN A 16 -9.52 -4.77 -0.94
N ALA A 17 -9.18 -5.54 -1.96
CA ALA A 17 -10.11 -5.93 -3.00
C ALA A 17 -11.34 -6.67 -2.43
N LEU A 18 -11.12 -7.59 -1.50
CA LEU A 18 -12.19 -8.36 -0.87
C LEU A 18 -13.11 -7.47 -0.04
N ALA A 19 -12.57 -6.52 0.72
CA ALA A 19 -13.35 -5.56 1.51
C ALA A 19 -14.31 -4.74 0.61
N ILE A 20 -13.80 -4.25 -0.53
CA ILE A 20 -14.62 -3.53 -1.51
C ILE A 20 -15.72 -4.44 -2.07
N LEU A 21 -15.39 -5.68 -2.47
CA LEU A 21 -16.35 -6.61 -3.04
C LEU A 21 -17.47 -6.97 -2.07
N ILE A 22 -17.14 -7.24 -0.80
CA ILE A 22 -18.11 -7.56 0.25
C ILE A 22 -19.10 -6.39 0.43
N ARG A 23 -18.60 -5.17 0.42
CA ARG A 23 -19.41 -3.98 0.63
C ARG A 23 -20.08 -3.44 -0.63
N TRP A 24 -19.75 -3.98 -1.81
CA TRP A 24 -20.13 -3.41 -3.11
C TRP A 24 -21.62 -3.10 -3.25
N LYS A 25 -22.45 -4.04 -2.81
CA LYS A 25 -23.92 -3.90 -2.91
C LYS A 25 -24.52 -2.87 -1.95
N SER A 26 -23.84 -2.61 -0.85
CA SER A 26 -24.28 -1.63 0.16
C SER A 26 -23.72 -0.22 -0.06
N LEU A 27 -22.82 -0.05 -1.03
CA LEU A 27 -22.23 1.25 -1.33
C LEU A 27 -23.17 2.10 -2.19
N PRO A 28 -23.34 3.40 -1.86
CA PRO A 28 -24.02 4.35 -2.73
C PRO A 28 -23.28 4.52 -4.06
N GLU A 29 -23.96 5.01 -5.09
CA GLU A 29 -23.36 5.24 -6.41
C GLU A 29 -22.26 6.30 -6.38
N MET A 30 -22.42 7.30 -5.50
CA MET A 30 -21.45 8.37 -5.26
C MET A 30 -20.89 8.27 -3.86
N LEU A 31 -19.58 8.35 -3.75
CA LEU A 31 -18.82 8.26 -2.50
C LEU A 31 -18.06 9.56 -2.26
N PRO A 32 -17.73 9.89 -1.01
CA PRO A 32 -16.82 10.98 -0.72
C PRO A 32 -15.46 10.75 -1.40
N ALA A 33 -14.94 11.77 -2.08
CA ALA A 33 -13.65 11.67 -2.77
C ALA A 33 -12.47 11.85 -1.80
N HIS A 34 -12.62 12.68 -0.78
CA HIS A 34 -11.65 12.93 0.26
C HIS A 34 -12.35 13.41 1.54
N PHE A 35 -11.62 13.36 2.64
CA PHE A 35 -12.04 13.89 3.93
C PHE A 35 -11.03 14.92 4.42
N ASP A 36 -11.48 15.97 5.10
CA ASP A 36 -10.60 16.87 5.81
C ASP A 36 -10.13 16.27 7.14
N LEU A 37 -9.23 16.96 7.85
CA LEU A 37 -8.70 16.49 9.15
C LEU A 37 -9.78 16.40 10.23
N GLN A 38 -10.91 17.06 10.04
CA GLN A 38 -12.09 17.06 10.92
C GLN A 38 -13.07 15.93 10.56
N GLY A 39 -12.80 15.20 9.45
CA GLY A 39 -13.65 14.11 8.97
C GLY A 39 -14.81 14.54 8.08
N HIS A 40 -14.86 15.81 7.65
CA HIS A 40 -15.90 16.27 6.73
C HIS A 40 -15.58 15.77 5.31
N ALA A 41 -16.61 15.25 4.64
CA ALA A 41 -16.50 14.79 3.27
C ALA A 41 -16.36 15.97 2.30
N GLY A 42 -15.33 15.94 1.46
CA GLY A 42 -15.09 16.90 0.38
C GLY A 42 -15.14 16.22 -0.98
N GLY A 43 -15.88 16.81 -1.92
CA GLY A 43 -16.06 16.26 -3.25
C GLY A 43 -16.83 14.94 -3.27
N SER A 44 -17.10 14.44 -4.47
CA SER A 44 -17.73 13.13 -4.65
C SER A 44 -17.09 12.39 -5.83
N MET A 45 -17.05 11.06 -5.75
CA MET A 45 -16.54 10.18 -6.81
C MET A 45 -17.49 9.01 -7.04
N PRO A 46 -17.60 8.48 -8.27
CA PRO A 46 -18.35 7.27 -8.54
C PRO A 46 -17.75 6.08 -7.76
N ARG A 47 -18.62 5.19 -7.24
CA ARG A 47 -18.15 4.00 -6.50
C ARG A 47 -17.16 3.11 -7.27
N ASN A 48 -17.24 3.12 -8.62
CA ASN A 48 -16.31 2.36 -9.48
C ASN A 48 -14.86 2.82 -9.30
N THR A 49 -14.62 4.05 -8.86
CA THR A 49 -13.28 4.58 -8.56
C THR A 49 -12.59 3.78 -7.46
N LEU A 50 -13.33 3.16 -6.54
CA LEU A 50 -12.75 2.29 -5.51
C LEU A 50 -11.96 1.12 -6.09
N LEU A 51 -12.30 0.63 -7.28
CA LEU A 51 -11.59 -0.49 -7.92
C LEU A 51 -10.16 -0.11 -8.33
N PHE A 52 -9.87 1.19 -8.49
CA PHE A 52 -8.51 1.65 -8.75
C PHE A 52 -7.57 1.48 -7.56
N TYR A 53 -8.07 1.46 -6.31
CA TYR A 53 -7.23 1.30 -5.13
C TYR A 53 -6.50 -0.05 -5.10
N PRO A 54 -7.18 -1.22 -5.16
CA PRO A 54 -6.47 -2.50 -5.22
C PRO A 54 -5.68 -2.67 -6.51
N LEU A 55 -6.14 -2.11 -7.64
CA LEU A 55 -5.39 -2.14 -8.90
C LEU A 55 -4.07 -1.38 -8.76
N MET A 56 -4.07 -0.17 -8.21
CA MET A 56 -2.86 0.60 -7.92
C MET A 56 -1.92 -0.17 -6.99
N GLY A 57 -2.45 -0.75 -5.93
CA GLY A 57 -1.67 -1.59 -5.01
C GLY A 57 -1.00 -2.77 -5.72
N ALA A 58 -1.72 -3.46 -6.60
CA ALA A 58 -1.18 -4.57 -7.40
C ALA A 58 -0.08 -4.12 -8.36
N VAL A 59 -0.27 -2.99 -9.06
CA VAL A 59 0.73 -2.41 -9.97
C VAL A 59 2.00 -2.03 -9.20
N ILE A 60 1.88 -1.36 -8.05
CA ILE A 60 3.03 -0.97 -7.22
C ILE A 60 3.79 -2.21 -6.72
N CYS A 61 3.09 -3.24 -6.25
CA CYS A 61 3.71 -4.51 -5.86
C CYS A 61 4.43 -5.19 -7.03
N GLY A 62 3.82 -5.18 -8.22
CA GLY A 62 4.40 -5.74 -9.45
C GLY A 62 5.69 -5.01 -9.86
N ILE A 63 5.68 -3.69 -9.86
CA ILE A 63 6.85 -2.85 -10.16
C ILE A 63 7.96 -3.10 -9.12
N ALA A 64 7.64 -3.07 -7.83
CA ALA A 64 8.61 -3.32 -6.77
C ALA A 64 9.24 -4.71 -6.89
N TYR A 65 8.44 -5.73 -7.21
CA TYR A 65 8.92 -7.09 -7.48
C TYR A 65 9.85 -7.15 -8.70
N ALA A 66 9.48 -6.50 -9.81
CA ALA A 66 10.31 -6.45 -11.02
C ALA A 66 11.65 -5.76 -10.76
N VAL A 67 11.64 -4.61 -10.06
CA VAL A 67 12.86 -3.88 -9.67
C VAL A 67 13.74 -4.74 -8.77
N ALA A 68 13.17 -5.45 -7.80
CA ALA A 68 13.92 -6.36 -6.93
C ALA A 68 14.55 -7.50 -7.73
N ARG A 69 13.87 -8.05 -8.73
CA ARG A 69 14.42 -9.11 -9.62
C ARG A 69 15.58 -8.61 -10.45
N ILE A 70 15.41 -7.47 -11.11
CA ILE A 70 16.46 -6.84 -11.94
C ILE A 70 17.66 -6.46 -11.07
N GLY A 71 17.44 -5.88 -9.90
CA GLY A 71 18.50 -5.54 -8.96
C GLY A 71 19.27 -6.75 -8.47
N ASN A 72 18.58 -7.89 -8.25
CA ASN A 72 19.23 -9.14 -7.86
C ASN A 72 20.13 -9.73 -8.98
N THR A 73 19.72 -9.61 -10.24
CA THR A 73 20.52 -10.13 -11.38
C THR A 73 21.73 -9.24 -11.72
N ARG A 74 21.60 -7.93 -11.49
CA ARG A 74 22.65 -6.96 -11.82
C ARG A 74 23.62 -6.67 -10.67
N SER A 75 23.27 -6.99 -9.43
CA SER A 75 24.10 -6.69 -8.27
C SER A 75 25.25 -7.66 -8.13
N LYS A 76 26.48 -7.12 -8.05
CA LYS A 76 27.70 -7.89 -7.74
C LYS A 76 27.78 -8.31 -6.25
N SER A 77 26.98 -7.70 -5.37
CA SER A 77 26.92 -7.98 -3.94
C SER A 77 25.60 -8.59 -3.54
N LYS A 78 25.63 -9.76 -2.90
CA LYS A 78 24.45 -10.42 -2.34
C LYS A 78 23.76 -9.54 -1.27
N ALA A 79 24.54 -8.87 -0.42
CA ALA A 79 24.03 -7.99 0.62
C ALA A 79 23.21 -6.82 0.04
N ARG A 80 23.70 -6.20 -1.04
CA ARG A 80 22.98 -5.14 -1.74
C ARG A 80 21.67 -5.63 -2.37
N ALA A 81 21.71 -6.81 -3.00
CA ALA A 81 20.52 -7.40 -3.59
C ALA A 81 19.46 -7.74 -2.54
N GLU A 82 19.86 -8.26 -1.39
CA GLU A 82 18.97 -8.57 -0.27
C GLU A 82 18.41 -7.31 0.40
N GLY A 83 19.25 -6.30 0.60
CA GLY A 83 18.83 -5.01 1.16
C GLY A 83 17.81 -4.31 0.28
N LEU A 84 18.06 -4.24 -1.04
CA LEU A 84 17.11 -3.67 -1.99
C LEU A 84 15.78 -4.45 -1.98
N ARG A 85 15.84 -5.77 -2.00
CA ARG A 85 14.65 -6.62 -1.98
C ARG A 85 13.84 -6.42 -0.70
N SER A 86 14.48 -6.50 0.47
CA SER A 86 13.81 -6.35 1.76
C SER A 86 13.19 -4.95 1.88
N GLY A 87 13.93 -3.93 1.46
CA GLY A 87 13.43 -2.55 1.44
C GLY A 87 12.19 -2.39 0.54
N LEU A 88 12.21 -2.96 -0.67
CA LEU A 88 11.09 -2.89 -1.60
C LEU A 88 9.85 -3.66 -1.09
N ILE A 89 10.04 -4.79 -0.40
CA ILE A 89 8.93 -5.50 0.26
C ILE A 89 8.29 -4.62 1.34
N ILE A 90 9.10 -4.01 2.21
CA ILE A 90 8.60 -3.14 3.29
C ILE A 90 7.89 -1.92 2.71
N LEU A 91 8.49 -1.27 1.71
CA LEU A 91 7.91 -0.11 1.07
C LEU A 91 6.57 -0.44 0.38
N SER A 92 6.51 -1.53 -0.38
CA SER A 92 5.28 -1.95 -1.04
C SER A 92 4.18 -2.36 -0.05
N ALA A 93 4.54 -3.01 1.06
CA ALA A 93 3.61 -3.34 2.13
C ALA A 93 3.08 -2.07 2.82
N GLY A 94 3.94 -1.09 3.10
CA GLY A 94 3.54 0.20 3.68
C GLY A 94 2.57 0.96 2.77
N ILE A 95 2.88 1.06 1.48
CA ILE A 95 1.97 1.70 0.51
C ILE A 95 0.64 0.95 0.40
N ALA A 96 0.67 -0.40 0.37
CA ALA A 96 -0.56 -1.20 0.34
C ALA A 96 -1.41 -1.00 1.60
N LEU A 97 -0.79 -0.81 2.78
CA LEU A 97 -1.49 -0.48 4.02
C LEU A 97 -2.13 0.92 3.97
N VAL A 98 -1.43 1.91 3.43
CA VAL A 98 -2.00 3.26 3.22
C VAL A 98 -3.23 3.17 2.30
N ILE A 99 -3.12 2.48 1.17
CA ILE A 99 -4.24 2.28 0.25
C ILE A 99 -5.41 1.57 0.94
N LEU A 100 -5.15 0.53 1.75
CA LEU A 100 -6.18 -0.16 2.52
C LEU A 100 -6.83 0.77 3.54
N SER A 101 -6.05 1.59 4.24
CA SER A 101 -6.55 2.59 5.20
C SER A 101 -7.48 3.59 4.53
N SER A 102 -7.06 4.20 3.41
CA SER A 102 -7.88 5.12 2.61
C SER A 102 -9.19 4.46 2.15
N THR A 103 -9.11 3.19 1.72
CA THR A 103 -10.31 2.42 1.35
C THR A 103 -11.25 2.27 2.56
N MET A 104 -10.73 1.91 3.74
CA MET A 104 -11.53 1.74 4.95
C MET A 104 -12.20 3.04 5.38
N VAL A 105 -11.50 4.19 5.30
CA VAL A 105 -12.09 5.51 5.57
C VAL A 105 -13.27 5.75 4.63
N THR A 106 -13.12 5.49 3.34
CA THR A 106 -14.18 5.68 2.36
C THR A 106 -15.36 4.72 2.59
N LEU A 107 -15.08 3.43 2.89
CA LEU A 107 -16.12 2.43 3.15
C LEU A 107 -16.91 2.69 4.45
N THR A 108 -16.31 3.38 5.41
CA THR A 108 -16.93 3.75 6.69
C THR A 108 -17.51 5.18 6.68
N THR A 109 -17.51 5.84 5.51
CA THR A 109 -18.01 7.21 5.36
C THR A 109 -17.39 8.23 6.32
N GLY A 110 -16.08 8.07 6.59
CA GLY A 110 -15.33 9.02 7.42
C GLY A 110 -15.56 8.91 8.93
N THR A 111 -16.28 7.89 9.41
CA THR A 111 -16.58 7.75 10.85
C THR A 111 -15.39 7.30 11.69
N MET A 112 -14.24 7.02 11.06
CA MET A 112 -13.03 6.55 11.76
C MET A 112 -11.81 7.44 11.45
N PRO A 113 -11.70 8.62 12.08
CA PRO A 113 -10.59 9.56 11.83
C PRO A 113 -9.21 8.98 12.16
N VAL A 114 -9.14 7.94 13.00
CA VAL A 114 -7.89 7.26 13.36
C VAL A 114 -7.15 6.71 12.13
N PHE A 115 -7.86 6.20 11.13
CA PHE A 115 -7.23 5.70 9.91
C PHE A 115 -6.57 6.83 9.10
N MET A 116 -7.16 8.01 9.07
CA MET A 116 -6.59 9.18 8.37
C MET A 116 -5.27 9.64 8.98
N LEU A 117 -5.16 9.61 10.33
CA LEU A 117 -3.93 9.96 11.04
C LEU A 117 -2.86 8.86 10.92
N ALA A 118 -3.26 7.61 10.73
CA ALA A 118 -2.33 6.50 10.57
C ALA A 118 -1.60 6.51 9.22
N GLU A 119 -2.23 7.02 8.15
CA GLU A 119 -1.68 6.99 6.79
C GLU A 119 -0.28 7.64 6.68
N PRO A 120 -0.08 8.91 7.10
CA PRO A 120 1.23 9.55 6.99
C PRO A 120 2.28 8.86 7.87
N VAL A 121 1.89 8.34 9.03
CA VAL A 121 2.79 7.63 9.94
C VAL A 121 3.27 6.32 9.30
N ILE A 122 2.37 5.54 8.74
CA ILE A 122 2.70 4.28 8.04
C ILE A 122 3.64 4.56 6.87
N LEU A 123 3.34 5.58 6.07
CA LEU A 123 4.15 5.93 4.90
C LEU A 123 5.57 6.35 5.30
N VAL A 124 5.70 7.25 6.28
CA VAL A 124 7.00 7.69 6.79
C VAL A 124 7.79 6.54 7.37
N ALA A 125 7.16 5.66 8.16
CA ALA A 125 7.81 4.48 8.72
C ALA A 125 8.29 3.52 7.63
N ALA A 126 7.49 3.29 6.58
CA ALA A 126 7.86 2.42 5.46
C ALA A 126 9.05 3.00 4.66
N ILE A 127 9.07 4.31 4.40
CA ILE A 127 10.18 4.99 3.73
C ILE A 127 11.45 4.93 4.59
N ALA A 128 11.36 5.22 5.89
CA ALA A 128 12.49 5.16 6.80
C ALA A 128 13.08 3.74 6.86
N ALA A 129 12.25 2.71 6.97
CA ALA A 129 12.69 1.32 6.96
C ALA A 129 13.34 0.92 5.63
N PHE A 130 12.82 1.39 4.50
CA PHE A 130 13.43 1.20 3.18
C PHE A 130 14.85 1.80 3.13
N VAL A 131 15.01 3.05 3.55
CA VAL A 131 16.31 3.73 3.60
C VAL A 131 17.30 2.97 4.49
N VAL A 132 16.86 2.54 5.67
CA VAL A 132 17.70 1.74 6.59
C VAL A 132 18.16 0.44 5.94
N CYS A 133 17.28 -0.27 5.22
CA CYS A 133 17.65 -1.47 4.48
C CYS A 133 18.74 -1.21 3.43
N LEU A 134 18.62 -0.09 2.68
CA LEU A 134 19.61 0.29 1.68
C LEU A 134 20.96 0.69 2.30
N VAL A 135 20.95 1.45 3.40
CA VAL A 135 22.20 1.87 4.10
C VAL A 135 22.92 0.66 4.69
N ARG A 136 22.21 -0.24 5.36
CA ARG A 136 22.80 -1.47 5.90
C ARG A 136 23.39 -2.38 4.83
N ALA A 137 22.80 -2.40 3.65
CA ALA A 137 23.29 -3.19 2.52
C ALA A 137 24.54 -2.60 1.83
N ARG A 138 24.94 -1.37 2.18
CA ARG A 138 26.17 -0.74 1.66
C ARG A 138 27.42 -1.07 2.49
N LYS A 139 27.24 -1.47 3.74
CA LYS A 139 28.31 -1.95 4.63
C LYS A 139 28.60 -3.41 4.40
#